data_8917c8e7d41fa6d8f3da9544df19413c
#
_entry.id   8917c8e7d41fa6d8f3da9544df19413c
#
_cell.length_a   1.000
_cell.length_b   1.000
_cell.length_c   1.000
_cell.angle_alpha   90.00
_cell.angle_beta   90.00
_cell.angle_gamma   90.00
#
_symmetry.space_group_name_H-M   'P 1'
#
loop_
_entity.id
_entity.type
_entity.pdbx_description
1 polymer ?
#
loop_
_entity_poly.entity_id
_entity_poly.type
_entity_poly.pdbx_seq_one_letter_code
_entity_poly.pdbx_strand_id
1 'polypeptide(L)'
;MKILAIQNRKGIGDMVIFLPFIESISKKFSTPVSVLVKENSKAEIILSNNKYIDKIIILDRDNFKRGRHDGISGSIKLIGDLKKYNFDKVFIFNSSLRFNLISRLASIKDIYQYPLFEKKYQHVIHAAQNFLKIKLDLNVDSYPKINVNDEKIIISKNKFNIRKDQINILLGIGGSGPTKRIPSKTFIEFIRLVSGKLNNCRFFLATGKNTEEQKILEEILNSKFNKQCTALDSLNLKEILPIIKSCNVAICNDSSFSHLSAALDIPTIVLMADTPLLYGNYSPMMFPIIPDGEETVTHDTLGKNKINPNKILEKFEDILN
;
A
#
# COMPACT_ATOMS: atom_id res chain seq x y z
N MET A 1 -1.32 -13.75 -26.73
CA MET A 1 -2.07 -12.53 -26.33
C MET A 1 -1.23 -11.73 -25.33
N LYS A 2 -1.13 -10.40 -25.51
CA LYS A 2 -0.42 -9.51 -24.60
C LYS A 2 -1.40 -8.50 -24.01
N ILE A 3 -1.39 -8.37 -22.70
CA ILE A 3 -2.36 -7.55 -21.98
C ILE A 3 -1.62 -6.46 -21.19
N LEU A 4 -2.14 -5.24 -21.25
CA LEU A 4 -1.66 -4.09 -20.47
C LEU A 4 -2.71 -3.67 -19.44
N ALA A 5 -2.30 -3.42 -18.20
CA ALA A 5 -3.09 -2.71 -17.20
C ALA A 5 -2.48 -1.34 -16.93
N ILE A 6 -3.28 -0.29 -16.99
CA ILE A 6 -2.84 1.09 -16.71
C ILE A 6 -3.38 1.52 -15.35
N GLN A 7 -2.49 1.62 -14.37
CA GLN A 7 -2.76 2.15 -13.05
C GLN A 7 -1.85 3.36 -12.80
N ASN A 8 -2.39 4.56 -12.90
CA ASN A 8 -1.63 5.82 -12.87
C ASN A 8 -1.73 6.59 -11.55
N ARG A 9 -2.34 6.00 -10.51
CA ARG A 9 -2.39 6.60 -9.16
C ARG A 9 -1.00 6.60 -8.53
N LYS A 10 -0.81 7.47 -7.55
CA LYS A 10 0.48 7.63 -6.87
C LYS A 10 0.53 6.78 -5.61
N GLY A 11 1.70 6.21 -5.37
CA GLY A 11 2.01 5.61 -4.08
C GLY A 11 1.94 4.09 -4.06
N ILE A 12 2.62 3.58 -3.06
CA ILE A 12 2.76 2.14 -2.78
C ILE A 12 1.39 1.54 -2.43
N GLY A 13 0.61 2.22 -1.56
CA GLY A 13 -0.70 1.75 -1.14
C GLY A 13 -1.67 1.55 -2.32
N ASP A 14 -1.72 2.51 -3.26
CA ASP A 14 -2.54 2.36 -4.46
C ASP A 14 -2.11 1.13 -5.30
N MET A 15 -0.79 0.86 -5.41
CA MET A 15 -0.33 -0.32 -6.15
C MET A 15 -0.79 -1.61 -5.49
N VAL A 16 -0.70 -1.69 -4.18
CA VAL A 16 -1.16 -2.84 -3.39
C VAL A 16 -2.67 -3.04 -3.56
N ILE A 17 -3.46 -1.98 -3.43
CA ILE A 17 -4.93 -2.03 -3.58
C ILE A 17 -5.34 -2.57 -4.96
N PHE A 18 -4.63 -2.19 -6.03
CA PHE A 18 -4.99 -2.62 -7.39
C PHE A 18 -4.49 -4.03 -7.76
N LEU A 19 -3.61 -4.62 -6.97
CA LEU A 19 -3.01 -5.93 -7.27
C LEU A 19 -4.05 -7.05 -7.50
N PRO A 20 -5.08 -7.26 -6.66
CA PRO A 20 -6.07 -8.33 -6.89
C PRO A 20 -6.81 -8.19 -8.22
N PHE A 21 -7.08 -6.95 -8.65
CA PHE A 21 -7.79 -6.68 -9.90
C PHE A 21 -6.92 -7.01 -11.12
N ILE A 22 -5.63 -6.66 -11.07
CA ILE A 22 -4.67 -6.99 -12.13
C ILE A 22 -4.46 -8.50 -12.22
N GLU A 23 -4.31 -9.17 -11.09
CA GLU A 23 -4.19 -10.64 -11.04
C GLU A 23 -5.43 -11.35 -11.55
N SER A 24 -6.62 -10.83 -11.28
CA SER A 24 -7.88 -11.39 -11.77
C SER A 24 -7.99 -11.30 -13.29
N ILE A 25 -7.48 -10.24 -13.91
CA ILE A 25 -7.34 -10.13 -15.36
C ILE A 25 -6.40 -11.22 -15.89
N SER A 26 -5.23 -11.38 -15.26
CA SER A 26 -4.27 -12.43 -15.64
C SER A 26 -4.87 -13.82 -15.56
N LYS A 27 -5.59 -14.13 -14.48
CA LYS A 27 -6.28 -15.42 -14.30
C LYS A 27 -7.37 -15.64 -15.35
N LYS A 28 -8.21 -14.62 -15.63
CA LYS A 28 -9.29 -14.70 -16.63
C LYS A 28 -8.78 -15.05 -18.03
N PHE A 29 -7.65 -14.50 -18.41
CA PHE A 29 -7.08 -14.70 -19.73
C PHE A 29 -5.96 -15.74 -19.76
N SER A 30 -5.64 -16.38 -18.64
CA SER A 30 -4.52 -17.34 -18.49
C SER A 30 -3.20 -16.80 -19.07
N THR A 31 -2.95 -15.51 -18.87
CA THR A 31 -1.80 -14.78 -19.45
C THR A 31 -1.32 -13.72 -18.47
N PRO A 32 -0.01 -13.66 -18.15
CA PRO A 32 0.53 -12.58 -17.31
C PRO A 32 0.28 -11.20 -17.93
N VAL A 33 0.04 -10.21 -17.07
CA VAL A 33 -0.34 -8.85 -17.46
C VAL A 33 0.86 -7.91 -17.29
N SER A 34 1.17 -7.13 -18.31
CA SER A 34 2.11 -6.00 -18.18
C SER A 34 1.41 -4.81 -17.51
N VAL A 35 2.11 -4.06 -16.68
CA VAL A 35 1.54 -2.91 -15.95
C VAL A 35 2.23 -1.61 -16.33
N LEU A 36 1.45 -0.55 -16.60
CA LEU A 36 1.93 0.82 -16.74
C LEU A 36 1.62 1.59 -15.46
N VAL A 37 2.65 1.92 -14.71
CA VAL A 37 2.56 2.50 -13.36
C VAL A 37 3.58 3.59 -13.14
N LYS A 38 3.34 4.48 -12.17
CA LYS A 38 4.34 5.49 -11.78
C LYS A 38 5.47 4.88 -10.97
N GLU A 39 6.66 5.45 -11.06
CA GLU A 39 7.86 5.00 -10.33
C GLU A 39 7.67 4.96 -8.81
N ASN A 40 6.96 5.95 -8.26
CA ASN A 40 6.70 6.03 -6.82
C ASN A 40 5.71 4.97 -6.30
N SER A 41 5.08 4.18 -7.17
CA SER A 41 4.32 2.99 -6.80
C SER A 41 5.20 1.86 -6.27
N LYS A 42 6.52 1.91 -6.54
CA LYS A 42 7.50 0.87 -6.22
C LYS A 42 7.11 -0.53 -6.72
N ALA A 43 6.38 -0.57 -7.83
CA ALA A 43 5.87 -1.81 -8.43
C ALA A 43 7.00 -2.82 -8.71
N GLU A 44 8.18 -2.39 -9.15
CA GLU A 44 9.32 -3.28 -9.39
C GLU A 44 9.78 -4.06 -8.15
N ILE A 45 9.53 -3.52 -6.96
CA ILE A 45 9.83 -4.19 -5.70
C ILE A 45 8.68 -5.08 -5.27
N ILE A 46 7.45 -4.54 -5.31
CA ILE A 46 6.23 -5.20 -4.81
C ILE A 46 5.86 -6.41 -5.68
N LEU A 47 6.05 -6.30 -6.99
CA LEU A 47 5.61 -7.29 -7.98
C LEU A 47 6.74 -8.22 -8.46
N SER A 48 7.96 -8.09 -7.91
CA SER A 48 9.16 -8.80 -8.41
C SER A 48 9.03 -10.33 -8.47
N ASN A 49 8.17 -10.92 -7.63
CA ASN A 49 7.94 -12.37 -7.57
C ASN A 49 6.49 -12.73 -7.90
N ASN A 50 5.78 -11.88 -8.62
CA ASN A 50 4.37 -12.11 -8.92
C ASN A 50 4.21 -12.78 -10.31
N LYS A 51 3.82 -14.06 -10.32
CA LYS A 51 3.65 -14.86 -11.54
C LYS A 51 2.58 -14.35 -12.51
N TYR A 52 1.69 -13.47 -12.05
CA TYR A 52 0.62 -12.89 -12.86
C TYR A 52 1.05 -11.60 -13.58
N ILE A 53 2.27 -11.13 -13.33
CA ILE A 53 2.84 -9.92 -13.93
C ILE A 53 3.93 -10.30 -14.92
N ASP A 54 3.82 -9.79 -16.17
CA ASP A 54 4.84 -9.95 -17.21
C ASP A 54 5.90 -8.88 -17.12
N LYS A 55 5.50 -7.61 -17.33
CA LYS A 55 6.42 -6.47 -17.39
C LYS A 55 5.90 -5.29 -16.58
N ILE A 56 6.82 -4.55 -16.01
CA ILE A 56 6.54 -3.28 -15.36
C ILE A 56 7.07 -2.17 -16.24
N ILE A 57 6.17 -1.32 -16.73
CA ILE A 57 6.48 -0.18 -17.58
C ILE A 57 6.31 1.08 -16.75
N ILE A 58 7.35 1.89 -16.66
CA ILE A 58 7.30 3.10 -15.84
C ILE A 58 6.67 4.25 -16.64
N LEU A 59 5.59 4.77 -16.10
CA LEU A 59 4.97 6.02 -16.53
C LEU A 59 5.75 7.19 -15.91
N ASP A 60 6.74 7.68 -16.63
CA ASP A 60 7.56 8.82 -16.20
C ASP A 60 6.74 10.12 -16.34
N ARG A 61 6.00 10.43 -15.28
CA ARG A 61 5.22 11.66 -15.10
C ARG A 61 5.45 12.21 -13.70
N ASP A 62 5.93 13.44 -13.64
CA ASP A 62 6.17 14.12 -12.38
C ASP A 62 5.35 15.42 -12.30
N ASN A 63 4.96 15.81 -11.11
CA ASN A 63 4.25 17.07 -10.86
C ASN A 63 5.22 18.25 -10.65
N PHE A 64 6.49 17.99 -10.35
CA PHE A 64 7.51 18.99 -9.99
C PHE A 64 8.57 19.15 -11.09
N LYS A 65 8.93 18.07 -11.77
CA LYS A 65 9.88 18.06 -12.89
C LYS A 65 9.16 17.47 -14.10
N ARG A 66 9.39 18.07 -15.28
CA ARG A 66 8.78 17.57 -16.53
C ARG A 66 9.32 16.17 -16.86
N GLY A 67 8.53 15.15 -16.59
CA GLY A 67 8.84 13.77 -16.95
C GLY A 67 8.77 13.51 -18.45
N ARG A 68 9.38 12.42 -18.91
CA ARG A 68 9.42 12.01 -20.33
C ARG A 68 8.01 11.90 -20.95
N HIS A 69 7.02 11.52 -20.17
CA HIS A 69 5.65 11.28 -20.62
C HIS A 69 4.67 12.42 -20.29
N ASP A 70 5.18 13.63 -19.99
CA ASP A 70 4.34 14.79 -19.70
C ASP A 70 3.97 15.60 -20.96
N GLY A 71 2.79 16.20 -20.92
CA GLY A 71 2.24 17.02 -22.00
C GLY A 71 1.93 16.23 -23.28
N ILE A 72 1.77 16.95 -24.39
CA ILE A 72 1.43 16.37 -25.71
C ILE A 72 2.63 15.59 -26.24
N SER A 73 3.82 16.17 -26.23
CA SER A 73 5.05 15.50 -26.69
C SER A 73 5.33 14.20 -25.91
N GLY A 74 5.07 14.22 -24.59
CA GLY A 74 5.17 13.02 -23.75
C GLY A 74 4.12 11.96 -24.07
N SER A 75 2.93 12.36 -24.54
CA SER A 75 1.93 11.41 -25.03
C SER A 75 2.39 10.72 -26.31
N ILE A 76 3.03 11.43 -27.22
CA ILE A 76 3.60 10.86 -28.46
C ILE A 76 4.73 9.85 -28.11
N LYS A 77 5.60 10.21 -27.17
CA LYS A 77 6.65 9.29 -26.71
C LYS A 77 6.05 8.02 -26.10
N LEU A 78 5.00 8.14 -25.24
CA LEU A 78 4.34 6.99 -24.62
C LEU A 78 3.65 6.10 -25.66
N ILE A 79 3.04 6.67 -26.71
CA ILE A 79 2.51 5.92 -27.86
C ILE A 79 3.61 5.09 -28.51
N GLY A 80 4.76 5.71 -28.82
CA GLY A 80 5.91 5.01 -29.41
C GLY A 80 6.46 3.90 -28.51
N ASP A 81 6.52 4.16 -27.20
CA ASP A 81 6.97 3.15 -26.24
C ASP A 81 5.99 1.96 -26.15
N LEU A 82 4.67 2.21 -26.10
CA LEU A 82 3.67 1.12 -26.04
C LEU A 82 3.58 0.32 -27.32
N LYS A 83 3.77 0.94 -28.51
CA LYS A 83 3.79 0.23 -29.81
C LYS A 83 4.82 -0.89 -29.86
N LYS A 84 5.98 -0.73 -29.21
CA LYS A 84 7.06 -1.73 -29.18
C LYS A 84 6.63 -3.06 -28.56
N TYR A 85 5.61 -3.05 -27.69
CA TYR A 85 5.14 -4.23 -26.98
C TYR A 85 4.07 -5.03 -27.75
N ASN A 86 3.36 -4.39 -28.72
CA ASN A 86 2.26 -4.98 -29.48
C ASN A 86 1.19 -5.60 -28.57
N PHE A 87 0.59 -4.80 -27.69
CA PHE A 87 -0.49 -5.24 -26.82
C PHE A 87 -1.77 -5.48 -27.61
N ASP A 88 -2.48 -6.57 -27.28
CA ASP A 88 -3.79 -6.90 -27.85
C ASP A 88 -4.92 -6.21 -27.09
N LYS A 89 -4.80 -6.16 -25.75
CA LYS A 89 -5.82 -5.65 -24.84
C LYS A 89 -5.22 -4.66 -23.83
N VAL A 90 -6.01 -3.67 -23.44
CA VAL A 90 -5.66 -2.76 -22.32
C VAL A 90 -6.82 -2.55 -21.37
N PHE A 91 -6.52 -2.59 -20.06
CA PHE A 91 -7.43 -2.29 -18.96
C PHE A 91 -6.98 -0.99 -18.29
N ILE A 92 -7.80 0.06 -18.41
CA ILE A 92 -7.47 1.41 -17.94
C ILE A 92 -8.28 1.72 -16.68
N PHE A 93 -7.64 1.70 -15.51
CA PHE A 93 -8.24 1.94 -14.21
C PHE A 93 -8.39 3.45 -13.89
N ASN A 94 -8.85 4.21 -14.85
CA ASN A 94 -9.18 5.63 -14.70
C ASN A 94 -10.07 6.12 -15.86
N SER A 95 -10.66 7.31 -15.70
CA SER A 95 -11.56 7.95 -16.69
C SER A 95 -10.82 8.96 -17.59
N SER A 96 -9.52 8.81 -17.80
CA SER A 96 -8.72 9.76 -18.59
C SER A 96 -8.82 9.51 -20.08
N LEU A 97 -9.41 10.44 -20.83
CA LEU A 97 -9.43 10.42 -22.29
C LEU A 97 -8.02 10.28 -22.90
N ARG A 98 -7.02 10.86 -22.25
CA ARG A 98 -5.62 10.77 -22.68
C ARG A 98 -5.14 9.33 -22.83
N PHE A 99 -5.36 8.45 -21.84
CA PHE A 99 -4.91 7.06 -21.91
C PHE A 99 -5.71 6.26 -22.95
N ASN A 100 -6.99 6.59 -23.16
CA ASN A 100 -7.77 5.99 -24.24
C ASN A 100 -7.17 6.30 -25.61
N LEU A 101 -6.91 7.59 -25.89
CA LEU A 101 -6.32 8.04 -27.15
C LEU A 101 -4.91 7.45 -27.36
N ILE A 102 -4.06 7.44 -26.32
CA ILE A 102 -2.74 6.83 -26.40
C ILE A 102 -2.84 5.34 -26.78
N SER A 103 -3.75 4.61 -26.14
CA SER A 103 -3.94 3.18 -26.42
C SER A 103 -4.43 2.93 -27.87
N ARG A 104 -5.37 3.73 -28.36
CA ARG A 104 -5.83 3.65 -29.77
C ARG A 104 -4.69 3.95 -30.74
N LEU A 105 -3.94 5.03 -30.50
CA LEU A 105 -2.82 5.43 -31.36
C LEU A 105 -1.61 4.47 -31.22
N ALA A 106 -1.52 3.71 -30.13
CA ALA A 106 -0.59 2.60 -29.99
C ALA A 106 -1.06 1.30 -30.67
N SER A 107 -2.20 1.35 -31.41
CA SER A 107 -2.78 0.22 -32.16
C SER A 107 -3.26 -0.94 -31.29
N ILE A 108 -3.64 -0.65 -30.01
CA ILE A 108 -4.24 -1.67 -29.14
C ILE A 108 -5.71 -1.86 -29.55
N LYS A 109 -6.10 -3.11 -29.86
CA LYS A 109 -7.42 -3.40 -30.43
C LYS A 109 -8.55 -3.30 -29.39
N ASP A 110 -8.40 -3.97 -28.28
CA ASP A 110 -9.42 -4.08 -27.24
C ASP A 110 -9.11 -3.15 -26.08
N ILE A 111 -9.91 -2.11 -25.91
CA ILE A 111 -9.73 -1.09 -24.88
C ILE A 111 -10.88 -1.16 -23.89
N TYR A 112 -10.58 -1.56 -22.66
CA TYR A 112 -11.48 -1.56 -21.52
C TYR A 112 -11.11 -0.41 -20.60
N GLN A 113 -12.06 0.44 -20.24
CA GLN A 113 -11.80 1.64 -19.45
C GLN A 113 -13.00 1.97 -18.55
N TYR A 114 -12.74 2.68 -17.44
CA TYR A 114 -13.78 3.37 -16.67
C TYR A 114 -14.55 4.35 -17.57
N PRO A 115 -15.84 4.62 -17.29
CA PRO A 115 -16.60 5.60 -18.05
C PRO A 115 -15.86 6.94 -18.14
N LEU A 116 -15.76 7.51 -19.36
CA LEU A 116 -14.90 8.66 -19.63
C LEU A 116 -15.38 9.98 -18.98
N PHE A 117 -16.68 10.15 -18.81
CA PHE A 117 -17.26 11.42 -18.36
C PHE A 117 -18.05 11.33 -17.06
N GLU A 118 -18.10 10.17 -16.46
CA GLU A 118 -18.76 9.99 -15.17
C GLU A 118 -17.81 10.33 -14.01
N LYS A 119 -18.13 11.42 -13.28
CA LYS A 119 -17.56 11.63 -11.94
C LYS A 119 -18.28 10.68 -10.97
N LYS A 120 -17.74 9.49 -10.78
CA LYS A 120 -18.24 8.58 -9.74
C LYS A 120 -17.52 8.87 -8.43
N TYR A 121 -18.26 9.30 -7.43
CA TYR A 121 -17.80 9.37 -6.03
C TYR A 121 -17.71 7.97 -5.40
N GLN A 122 -17.11 7.03 -6.13
CA GLN A 122 -16.90 5.68 -5.62
C GLN A 122 -15.48 5.53 -5.10
N HIS A 123 -15.37 4.81 -4.00
CA HIS A 123 -14.06 4.38 -3.53
C HIS A 123 -13.33 3.57 -4.61
N VAL A 124 -12.01 3.70 -4.69
CA VAL A 124 -11.19 3.09 -5.76
C VAL A 124 -11.38 1.58 -5.89
N ILE A 125 -11.62 0.89 -4.78
CA ILE A 125 -11.87 -0.56 -4.73
C ILE A 125 -13.21 -0.88 -5.38
N HIS A 126 -14.29 -0.22 -4.97
CA HIS A 126 -15.61 -0.42 -5.55
C HIS A 126 -15.64 -0.08 -7.05
N ALA A 127 -14.93 0.98 -7.45
CA ALA A 127 -14.81 1.35 -8.86
C ALA A 127 -14.12 0.23 -9.67
N ALA A 128 -13.05 -0.37 -9.13
CA ALA A 128 -12.33 -1.47 -9.78
C ALA A 128 -13.15 -2.76 -9.82
N GLN A 129 -13.85 -3.09 -8.73
CA GLN A 129 -14.77 -4.24 -8.66
C GLN A 129 -15.88 -4.12 -9.70
N ASN A 130 -16.58 -3.00 -9.73
CA ASN A 130 -17.66 -2.73 -10.69
C ASN A 130 -17.15 -2.74 -12.13
N PHE A 131 -15.97 -2.21 -12.38
CA PHE A 131 -15.36 -2.22 -13.71
C PHE A 131 -15.12 -3.64 -14.22
N LEU A 132 -14.51 -4.51 -13.42
CA LEU A 132 -14.23 -5.89 -13.81
C LEU A 132 -15.53 -6.72 -13.86
N LYS A 133 -16.50 -6.46 -12.99
CA LYS A 133 -17.82 -7.10 -13.07
C LYS A 133 -18.53 -6.76 -14.38
N ILE A 134 -18.59 -5.48 -14.74
CA ILE A 134 -19.29 -5.04 -15.98
C ILE A 134 -18.54 -5.49 -17.24
N LYS A 135 -17.20 -5.45 -17.27
CA LYS A 135 -16.41 -5.68 -18.48
C LYS A 135 -16.02 -7.14 -18.69
N LEU A 136 -15.89 -7.93 -17.63
CA LEU A 136 -15.40 -9.30 -17.70
C LEU A 136 -16.30 -10.32 -16.98
N ASP A 137 -17.38 -9.88 -16.35
CA ASP A 137 -18.23 -10.67 -15.44
C ASP A 137 -17.43 -11.35 -14.31
N LEU A 138 -16.49 -10.59 -13.72
CA LEU A 138 -15.65 -11.05 -12.63
C LEU A 138 -16.09 -10.43 -11.31
N ASN A 139 -16.34 -11.26 -10.31
CA ASN A 139 -16.39 -10.85 -8.90
C ASN A 139 -14.98 -10.99 -8.33
N VAL A 140 -14.41 -9.88 -7.87
CA VAL A 140 -13.02 -9.85 -7.39
C VAL A 140 -13.00 -9.45 -5.93
N ASP A 141 -12.40 -10.32 -5.10
CA ASP A 141 -12.06 -9.99 -3.73
C ASP A 141 -10.96 -8.94 -3.72
N SER A 142 -11.10 -7.93 -2.87
CA SER A 142 -10.13 -6.83 -2.76
C SER A 142 -8.91 -7.17 -1.90
N TYR A 143 -8.67 -8.44 -1.63
CA TYR A 143 -7.61 -8.92 -0.76
C TYR A 143 -6.27 -9.09 -1.50
N PRO A 144 -5.33 -8.14 -1.40
CA PRO A 144 -4.03 -8.25 -2.06
C PRO A 144 -3.10 -9.22 -1.33
N LYS A 145 -2.23 -9.89 -2.10
CA LYS A 145 -1.14 -10.72 -1.56
C LYS A 145 0.18 -10.36 -2.22
N ILE A 146 1.20 -10.16 -1.38
CA ILE A 146 2.58 -9.93 -1.80
C ILE A 146 3.44 -11.08 -1.31
N ASN A 147 4.31 -11.59 -2.18
CA ASN A 147 5.24 -12.65 -1.85
C ASN A 147 6.64 -12.09 -1.57
N VAL A 148 7.24 -12.55 -0.49
CA VAL A 148 8.64 -12.29 -0.15
C VAL A 148 9.37 -13.64 -0.17
N ASN A 149 10.57 -13.66 -0.74
CA ASN A 149 11.40 -14.86 -0.81
C ASN A 149 11.81 -15.30 0.62
N ASP A 150 11.64 -16.59 0.93
CA ASP A 150 11.94 -17.17 2.25
C ASP A 150 13.40 -16.98 2.65
N GLU A 151 14.33 -17.07 1.72
CA GLU A 151 15.75 -16.82 1.99
C GLU A 151 15.98 -15.39 2.50
N LYS A 152 15.30 -14.38 1.89
CA LYS A 152 15.37 -12.99 2.36
C LYS A 152 14.77 -12.81 3.75
N ILE A 153 13.73 -13.57 4.09
CA ILE A 153 13.13 -13.58 5.43
C ILE A 153 14.15 -14.13 6.44
N ILE A 154 14.82 -15.22 6.13
CA ILE A 154 15.84 -15.84 7.01
C ILE A 154 17.01 -14.87 7.22
N ILE A 155 17.55 -14.29 6.14
CA ILE A 155 18.64 -13.29 6.20
C ILE A 155 18.23 -12.10 7.08
N SER A 156 17.00 -11.60 6.89
CA SER A 156 16.49 -10.47 7.65
C SER A 156 16.32 -10.82 9.14
N LYS A 157 15.78 -11.99 9.46
CA LYS A 157 15.67 -12.45 10.86
C LYS A 157 17.02 -12.50 11.56
N ASN A 158 18.04 -13.03 10.89
CA ASN A 158 19.39 -13.09 11.44
C ASN A 158 20.00 -11.69 11.63
N LYS A 159 19.93 -10.84 10.58
CA LYS A 159 20.48 -9.47 10.61
C LYS A 159 19.88 -8.62 11.73
N PHE A 160 18.57 -8.73 11.96
CA PHE A 160 17.86 -7.93 12.94
C PHE A 160 17.57 -8.69 14.25
N ASN A 161 18.10 -9.88 14.42
CA ASN A 161 17.89 -10.74 15.58
C ASN A 161 16.38 -10.88 15.93
N ILE A 162 15.57 -11.20 14.90
CA ILE A 162 14.12 -11.40 15.05
C ILE A 162 13.89 -12.85 15.51
N ARG A 163 13.55 -13.03 16.78
CA ARG A 163 13.39 -14.35 17.39
C ARG A 163 11.92 -14.77 17.43
N LYS A 164 11.69 -16.09 17.39
CA LYS A 164 10.35 -16.69 17.46
C LYS A 164 9.72 -16.63 18.85
N ASP A 165 10.55 -16.57 19.89
CA ASP A 165 10.14 -16.47 21.29
C ASP A 165 9.81 -15.03 21.72
N GLN A 166 9.85 -14.07 20.78
CA GLN A 166 9.48 -12.67 20.97
C GLN A 166 8.24 -12.31 20.16
N ILE A 167 7.46 -11.38 20.69
CA ILE A 167 6.39 -10.74 19.94
C ILE A 167 7.00 -9.56 19.19
N ASN A 168 7.09 -9.71 17.87
CA ASN A 168 7.66 -8.71 16.97
C ASN A 168 6.54 -7.86 16.40
N ILE A 169 6.57 -6.56 16.65
CA ILE A 169 5.51 -5.61 16.33
C ILE A 169 6.05 -4.57 15.35
N LEU A 170 5.40 -4.42 14.20
CA LEU A 170 5.68 -3.30 13.31
C LEU A 170 4.87 -2.08 13.77
N LEU A 171 5.52 -0.93 13.92
CA LEU A 171 4.87 0.36 14.09
C LEU A 171 5.09 1.21 12.83
N GLY A 172 4.07 1.32 11.99
CA GLY A 172 4.07 2.17 10.79
C GLY A 172 3.71 3.61 11.15
N ILE A 173 4.68 4.37 11.64
CA ILE A 173 4.51 5.71 12.20
C ILE A 173 4.47 6.82 11.15
N GLY A 174 4.85 6.53 9.90
CA GLY A 174 4.80 7.46 8.79
C GLY A 174 3.39 7.63 8.19
N GLY A 175 3.22 8.65 7.34
CA GLY A 175 1.97 8.90 6.63
C GLY A 175 2.09 10.06 5.65
N SER A 176 1.42 9.96 4.48
CA SER A 176 1.55 10.91 3.37
C SER A 176 0.95 12.31 3.63
N GLY A 177 0.23 12.49 4.72
CA GLY A 177 -0.38 13.78 5.09
C GLY A 177 -0.25 14.08 6.58
N PRO A 178 -0.20 15.36 6.99
CA PRO A 178 -0.05 15.75 8.39
C PRO A 178 -1.25 15.33 9.25
N THR A 179 -2.43 15.20 8.66
CA THR A 179 -3.68 14.81 9.34
C THR A 179 -3.75 13.31 9.64
N LYS A 180 -2.98 12.49 8.92
CA LYS A 180 -2.90 11.04 9.09
C LYS A 180 -1.80 10.57 10.05
N ARG A 181 -0.88 11.46 10.42
CA ARG A 181 0.24 11.12 11.30
C ARG A 181 -0.19 11.20 12.75
N ILE A 182 -0.37 10.05 13.35
CA ILE A 182 -0.69 9.94 14.77
C ILE A 182 0.51 10.43 15.58
N PRO A 183 0.31 11.22 16.65
CA PRO A 183 1.39 11.74 17.49
C PRO A 183 2.23 10.63 18.13
N SER A 184 3.53 10.88 18.31
CA SER A 184 4.48 10.00 19.01
C SER A 184 3.99 9.53 20.37
N LYS A 185 3.34 10.43 21.13
CA LYS A 185 2.78 10.15 22.47
C LYS A 185 1.82 8.95 22.46
N THR A 186 1.02 8.78 21.41
CA THR A 186 0.09 7.65 21.28
C THR A 186 0.85 6.33 21.11
N PHE A 187 1.89 6.32 20.27
CA PHE A 187 2.76 5.14 20.10
C PHE A 187 3.56 4.82 21.36
N ILE A 188 4.14 5.83 22.01
CA ILE A 188 4.89 5.66 23.27
C ILE A 188 3.99 5.09 24.36
N GLU A 189 2.75 5.56 24.46
CA GLU A 189 1.78 5.05 25.43
C GLU A 189 1.37 3.61 25.10
N PHE A 190 1.13 3.28 23.82
CA PHE A 190 0.89 1.89 23.40
C PHE A 190 2.07 0.97 23.77
N ILE A 191 3.32 1.40 23.48
CA ILE A 191 4.53 0.65 23.85
C ILE A 191 4.57 0.43 25.37
N ARG A 192 4.26 1.48 26.17
CA ARG A 192 4.21 1.40 27.63
C ARG A 192 3.21 0.36 28.12
N LEU A 193 2.00 0.37 27.55
CA LEU A 193 0.92 -0.53 27.93
C LEU A 193 1.28 -1.99 27.60
N VAL A 194 1.79 -2.24 26.40
CA VAL A 194 2.21 -3.59 25.97
C VAL A 194 3.40 -4.07 26.80
N SER A 195 4.43 -3.26 27.01
CA SER A 195 5.63 -3.62 27.80
C SER A 195 5.33 -3.85 29.27
N GLY A 196 4.23 -3.28 29.78
CA GLY A 196 3.76 -3.54 31.16
C GLY A 196 3.06 -4.89 31.31
N LYS A 197 2.55 -5.48 30.22
CA LYS A 197 1.85 -6.77 30.22
C LYS A 197 2.72 -7.92 29.70
N LEU A 198 3.58 -7.65 28.73
CA LEU A 198 4.36 -8.64 27.99
C LEU A 198 5.85 -8.33 28.07
N ASN A 199 6.62 -9.22 28.65
CA ASN A 199 8.05 -8.99 28.94
C ASN A 199 8.96 -9.16 27.70
N ASN A 200 8.45 -9.72 26.60
CA ASN A 200 9.27 -10.11 25.46
C ASN A 200 8.73 -9.53 24.12
N CYS A 201 8.61 -8.21 24.07
CA CYS A 201 8.15 -7.49 22.89
C CYS A 201 9.29 -6.71 22.23
N ARG A 202 9.27 -6.62 20.91
CA ARG A 202 10.16 -5.79 20.10
C ARG A 202 9.37 -4.98 19.08
N PHE A 203 9.75 -3.72 18.90
CA PHE A 203 9.06 -2.78 18.04
C PHE A 203 9.97 -2.37 16.87
N PHE A 204 9.50 -2.54 15.64
CA PHE A 204 10.15 -2.10 14.43
C PHE A 204 9.47 -0.83 13.91
N LEU A 205 10.17 0.30 13.90
CA LEU A 205 9.62 1.62 13.59
C LEU A 205 9.80 1.92 12.10
N ALA A 206 8.72 1.84 11.32
CA ALA A 206 8.74 2.08 9.88
C ALA A 206 8.18 3.48 9.57
N THR A 207 8.97 4.28 8.86
CA THR A 207 8.64 5.66 8.51
C THR A 207 9.32 6.12 7.23
N GLY A 208 8.87 7.26 6.68
CA GLY A 208 9.55 7.96 5.58
C GLY A 208 10.67 8.86 6.08
N LYS A 209 11.25 9.62 5.15
CA LYS A 209 12.41 10.50 5.42
C LYS A 209 12.06 11.99 5.52
N ASN A 210 10.78 12.36 5.56
CA ASN A 210 10.42 13.76 5.76
C ASN A 210 10.61 14.19 7.22
N THR A 211 10.85 15.46 7.44
CA THR A 211 11.20 16.05 8.74
C THR A 211 10.18 15.72 9.84
N GLU A 212 8.89 15.78 9.53
CA GLU A 212 7.85 15.54 10.52
C GLU A 212 7.80 14.07 10.96
N GLU A 213 7.99 13.14 10.00
CA GLU A 213 8.05 11.71 10.32
C GLU A 213 9.31 11.37 11.12
N GLN A 214 10.45 11.98 10.78
CA GLN A 214 11.70 11.79 11.52
C GLN A 214 11.58 12.32 12.95
N LYS A 215 10.89 13.44 13.17
CA LYS A 215 10.61 13.95 14.52
C LYS A 215 9.83 12.94 15.38
N ILE A 216 8.78 12.31 14.82
CA ILE A 216 8.01 11.27 15.53
C ILE A 216 8.93 10.07 15.88
N LEU A 217 9.79 9.66 14.94
CA LEU A 217 10.76 8.58 15.15
C LEU A 217 11.72 8.92 16.29
N GLU A 218 12.33 10.09 16.27
CA GLU A 218 13.26 10.56 17.28
C GLU A 218 12.62 10.64 18.67
N GLU A 219 11.39 11.14 18.78
CA GLU A 219 10.66 11.21 20.04
C GLU A 219 10.42 9.82 20.65
N ILE A 220 10.11 8.80 19.80
CA ILE A 220 9.96 7.41 20.27
C ILE A 220 11.31 6.84 20.71
N LEU A 221 12.37 7.04 19.93
CA LEU A 221 13.72 6.54 20.23
C LEU A 221 14.34 7.20 21.45
N ASN A 222 13.97 8.43 21.77
CA ASN A 222 14.40 9.14 22.98
C ASN A 222 13.59 8.76 24.23
N SER A 223 12.57 7.92 24.09
CA SER A 223 11.79 7.43 25.23
C SER A 223 12.57 6.36 26.02
N LYS A 224 12.09 6.04 27.22
CA LYS A 224 12.67 4.97 28.06
C LYS A 224 12.56 3.57 27.42
N PHE A 225 11.81 3.42 26.31
CA PHE A 225 11.59 2.18 25.59
C PHE A 225 12.53 1.97 24.40
N ASN A 226 13.52 2.82 24.20
CA ASN A 226 14.44 2.81 23.07
C ASN A 226 15.13 1.44 22.84
N LYS A 227 15.46 0.71 23.92
CA LYS A 227 16.10 -0.60 23.85
C LYS A 227 15.23 -1.69 23.20
N GLN A 228 13.90 -1.51 23.20
CA GLN A 228 12.94 -2.40 22.56
C GLN A 228 12.63 -2.00 21.13
N CYS A 229 13.07 -0.81 20.70
CA CYS A 229 12.76 -0.21 19.41
C CYS A 229 13.92 -0.36 18.43
N THR A 230 13.58 -0.62 17.16
CA THR A 230 14.55 -0.66 16.04
C THR A 230 14.01 0.22 14.92
N ALA A 231 14.74 1.26 14.55
CA ALA A 231 14.39 2.13 13.43
C ALA A 231 14.65 1.44 12.09
N LEU A 232 13.74 1.61 11.12
CA LEU A 232 13.85 1.06 9.77
C LEU A 232 14.01 2.14 8.69
N ASP A 233 14.10 3.41 9.06
CA ASP A 233 14.14 4.57 8.16
C ASP A 233 15.37 4.62 7.24
N SER A 234 16.50 4.00 7.65
CA SER A 234 17.70 3.86 6.86
C SER A 234 17.61 2.78 5.76
N LEU A 235 16.63 1.88 5.87
CA LEU A 235 16.47 0.75 4.97
C LEU A 235 15.62 1.12 3.74
N ASN A 236 15.87 0.45 2.63
CA ASN A 236 15.01 0.51 1.47
C ASN A 236 13.86 -0.50 1.57
N LEU A 237 12.85 -0.35 0.71
CA LEU A 237 11.65 -1.18 0.75
C LEU A 237 11.94 -2.68 0.59
N LYS A 238 12.95 -3.07 -0.21
CA LYS A 238 13.33 -4.48 -0.40
C LYS A 238 13.83 -5.12 0.89
N GLU A 239 14.45 -4.33 1.78
CA GLU A 239 14.95 -4.76 3.08
C GLU A 239 13.84 -4.75 4.14
N ILE A 240 12.87 -3.83 4.02
CA ILE A 240 11.76 -3.69 4.98
C ILE A 240 10.72 -4.81 4.83
N LEU A 241 10.38 -5.23 3.61
CA LEU A 241 9.35 -6.25 3.38
C LEU A 241 9.61 -7.57 4.13
N PRO A 242 10.83 -8.15 4.15
CA PRO A 242 11.12 -9.36 4.95
C PRO A 242 10.97 -9.14 6.47
N ILE A 243 11.26 -7.93 6.97
CA ILE A 243 11.08 -7.58 8.38
C ILE A 243 9.58 -7.55 8.70
N ILE A 244 8.76 -6.88 7.87
CA ILE A 244 7.29 -6.87 8.03
C ILE A 244 6.77 -8.30 8.08
N LYS A 245 7.16 -9.15 7.11
CA LYS A 245 6.73 -10.56 7.04
C LYS A 245 7.16 -11.39 8.26
N SER A 246 8.11 -10.90 9.02
CA SER A 246 8.61 -11.53 10.25
C SER A 246 7.95 -11.01 11.53
N CYS A 247 7.08 -10.01 11.44
CA CYS A 247 6.31 -9.49 12.57
C CYS A 247 5.06 -10.34 12.85
N ASN A 248 4.62 -10.34 14.09
CA ASN A 248 3.38 -11.01 14.50
C ASN A 248 2.15 -10.14 14.22
N VAL A 249 2.31 -8.82 14.36
CA VAL A 249 1.26 -7.83 14.15
C VAL A 249 1.86 -6.50 13.69
N ALA A 250 1.08 -5.72 12.96
CA ALA A 250 1.43 -4.35 12.60
C ALA A 250 0.42 -3.35 13.18
N ILE A 251 0.90 -2.22 13.67
CA ILE A 251 0.08 -1.07 14.06
C ILE A 251 0.56 0.11 13.21
N CYS A 252 -0.26 0.56 12.30
CA CYS A 252 0.15 1.53 11.29
C CYS A 252 -0.84 2.69 11.16
N ASN A 253 -0.32 3.88 10.93
CA ASN A 253 -1.14 4.93 10.36
C ASN A 253 -1.75 4.47 9.02
N ASP A 254 -2.82 5.12 8.53
CA ASP A 254 -3.28 4.93 7.15
C ASP A 254 -2.19 5.38 6.18
N SER A 255 -1.33 4.43 5.83
CA SER A 255 -0.11 4.64 5.05
C SER A 255 0.25 3.41 4.21
N SER A 256 1.31 3.52 3.40
CA SER A 256 1.82 2.38 2.63
C SER A 256 2.14 1.15 3.50
N PHE A 257 2.59 1.36 4.74
CA PHE A 257 2.95 0.26 5.63
C PHE A 257 1.74 -0.57 6.07
N SER A 258 0.56 0.04 6.27
CA SER A 258 -0.66 -0.71 6.58
C SER A 258 -1.06 -1.62 5.42
N HIS A 259 -1.02 -1.11 4.20
CA HIS A 259 -1.34 -1.89 3.00
C HIS A 259 -0.34 -3.03 2.75
N LEU A 260 0.96 -2.75 2.93
CA LEU A 260 2.02 -3.74 2.77
C LEU A 260 1.92 -4.86 3.81
N SER A 261 1.68 -4.50 5.07
CA SER A 261 1.56 -5.48 6.17
C SER A 261 0.38 -6.41 5.93
N ALA A 262 -0.80 -5.87 5.63
CA ALA A 262 -1.97 -6.66 5.30
C ALA A 262 -1.76 -7.56 4.08
N ALA A 263 -1.10 -7.05 3.03
CA ALA A 263 -0.79 -7.83 1.83
C ALA A 263 0.28 -8.92 2.04
N LEU A 264 1.05 -8.82 3.12
CA LEU A 264 1.99 -9.85 3.58
C LEU A 264 1.35 -10.84 4.57
N ASP A 265 0.03 -10.85 4.69
CA ASP A 265 -0.73 -11.67 5.64
C ASP A 265 -0.35 -11.41 7.12
N ILE A 266 -0.01 -10.18 7.46
CA ILE A 266 0.24 -9.76 8.84
C ILE A 266 -1.01 -9.02 9.35
N PRO A 267 -1.62 -9.49 10.46
CA PRO A 267 -2.72 -8.76 11.10
C PRO A 267 -2.31 -7.32 11.37
N THR A 268 -3.09 -6.37 10.87
CA THR A 268 -2.71 -4.96 10.84
C THR A 268 -3.79 -4.09 11.46
N ILE A 269 -3.49 -3.50 12.59
CA ILE A 269 -4.30 -2.45 13.20
C ILE A 269 -4.03 -1.16 12.45
N VAL A 270 -5.07 -0.57 11.83
CA VAL A 270 -4.95 0.64 11.03
C VAL A 270 -5.53 1.83 11.77
N LEU A 271 -4.71 2.83 12.06
CA LEU A 271 -5.11 4.03 12.78
C LEU A 271 -5.71 5.04 11.81
N MET A 272 -7.05 5.04 11.71
CA MET A 272 -7.83 5.79 10.74
C MET A 272 -8.22 7.15 11.29
N ALA A 273 -7.40 8.18 11.07
CA ALA A 273 -7.60 9.51 11.66
C ALA A 273 -8.35 10.50 10.76
N ASP A 274 -8.20 10.38 9.44
CA ASP A 274 -8.67 11.41 8.49
C ASP A 274 -8.78 10.87 7.05
N THR A 275 -9.25 9.65 6.89
CA THR A 275 -9.43 8.99 5.58
C THR A 275 -10.62 8.06 5.65
N PRO A 276 -11.41 7.91 4.57
CA PRO A 276 -12.53 6.99 4.55
C PRO A 276 -12.18 5.58 5.02
N LEU A 277 -13.00 5.03 5.91
CA LEU A 277 -12.75 3.79 6.64
C LEU A 277 -12.39 2.60 5.74
N LEU A 278 -12.91 2.59 4.51
CA LEU A 278 -12.62 1.51 3.55
C LEU A 278 -11.12 1.36 3.21
N TYR A 279 -10.31 2.42 3.33
CA TYR A 279 -8.85 2.30 3.14
C TYR A 279 -8.16 1.48 4.23
N GLY A 280 -8.75 1.37 5.40
CA GLY A 280 -8.23 0.57 6.52
C GLY A 280 -9.04 -0.70 6.80
N ASN A 281 -10.01 -1.08 5.93
CA ASN A 281 -10.94 -2.19 6.17
C ASN A 281 -11.31 -2.97 4.90
N TYR A 282 -10.46 -3.01 3.88
CA TYR A 282 -10.76 -3.74 2.64
C TYR A 282 -10.17 -5.15 2.59
N SER A 283 -9.40 -5.53 3.57
CA SER A 283 -8.77 -6.85 3.71
C SER A 283 -9.13 -7.47 5.05
N PRO A 284 -9.31 -8.79 5.15
CA PRO A 284 -9.54 -9.49 6.42
C PRO A 284 -8.35 -9.37 7.39
N MET A 285 -7.19 -8.93 6.89
CA MET A 285 -6.01 -8.67 7.72
C MET A 285 -5.96 -7.25 8.28
N MET A 286 -7.00 -6.42 8.05
CA MET A 286 -7.06 -5.02 8.50
C MET A 286 -8.10 -4.82 9.58
N PHE A 287 -7.69 -4.21 10.69
CA PHE A 287 -8.49 -3.93 11.87
C PHE A 287 -8.46 -2.42 12.17
N PRO A 288 -9.43 -1.63 11.70
CA PRO A 288 -9.38 -0.19 11.85
C PRO A 288 -9.68 0.25 13.29
N ILE A 289 -8.91 1.24 13.76
CA ILE A 289 -9.20 2.02 14.97
C ILE A 289 -9.51 3.44 14.53
N ILE A 290 -10.66 3.94 14.95
CA ILE A 290 -11.14 5.30 14.66
C ILE A 290 -11.02 6.21 15.89
N PRO A 291 -11.05 7.55 15.72
CA PRO A 291 -10.96 8.50 16.82
C PRO A 291 -12.12 8.32 17.82
N ASP A 292 -11.85 8.54 19.09
CA ASP A 292 -12.88 8.50 20.12
C ASP A 292 -13.99 9.53 19.85
N GLY A 293 -15.23 9.08 19.99
CA GLY A 293 -16.43 9.89 19.71
C GLY A 293 -16.89 9.94 18.26
N GLU A 294 -16.18 9.28 17.34
CA GLU A 294 -16.56 9.20 15.94
C GLU A 294 -17.20 7.83 15.62
N GLU A 295 -18.23 7.81 14.79
CA GLU A 295 -18.86 6.58 14.28
C GLU A 295 -18.21 6.13 12.95
N THR A 296 -17.64 7.07 12.20
CA THR A 296 -16.95 6.83 10.92
C THR A 296 -15.86 7.86 10.71
N VAL A 297 -15.05 7.68 9.67
CA VAL A 297 -13.95 8.59 9.32
C VAL A 297 -14.07 9.03 7.87
N THR A 298 -13.87 10.32 7.65
CA THR A 298 -13.81 10.96 6.33
C THR A 298 -12.51 11.76 6.18
N HIS A 299 -12.31 12.44 5.06
CA HIS A 299 -11.15 13.35 4.86
C HIS A 299 -11.19 14.61 5.75
N ASP A 300 -12.32 14.89 6.42
CA ASP A 300 -12.51 16.09 7.25
C ASP A 300 -12.62 15.77 8.75
N THR A 301 -12.35 14.52 9.14
CA THR A 301 -12.45 14.07 10.56
C THR A 301 -11.36 14.68 11.43
N LEU A 302 -10.13 14.84 10.91
CA LEU A 302 -8.99 15.44 11.61
C LEU A 302 -8.71 14.85 12.99
N GLY A 303 -9.00 13.55 13.18
CA GLY A 303 -9.09 12.88 14.48
C GLY A 303 -7.78 12.33 15.06
N LYS A 304 -6.60 12.68 14.49
CA LYS A 304 -5.31 12.08 14.87
C LYS A 304 -4.96 12.14 16.37
N ASN A 305 -5.43 13.18 17.07
CA ASN A 305 -5.19 13.37 18.50
C ASN A 305 -6.18 12.60 19.40
N LYS A 306 -7.23 12.01 18.80
CA LYS A 306 -8.28 11.26 19.50
C LYS A 306 -8.14 9.74 19.34
N ILE A 307 -7.07 9.25 18.70
CA ILE A 307 -6.77 7.82 18.64
C ILE A 307 -6.33 7.35 20.03
N ASN A 308 -7.09 6.38 20.56
CA ASN A 308 -6.95 5.91 21.94
C ASN A 308 -5.98 4.72 22.03
N PRO A 309 -4.85 4.84 22.76
CA PRO A 309 -3.89 3.74 22.92
C PRO A 309 -4.48 2.50 23.60
N ASN A 310 -5.48 2.64 24.48
CA ASN A 310 -6.13 1.50 25.13
C ASN A 310 -6.95 0.67 24.10
N LYS A 311 -7.66 1.32 23.18
CA LYS A 311 -8.35 0.62 22.09
C LYS A 311 -7.38 -0.12 21.14
N ILE A 312 -6.18 0.47 20.94
CA ILE A 312 -5.11 -0.22 20.19
C ILE A 312 -4.67 -1.47 20.95
N LEU A 313 -4.47 -1.36 22.28
CA LEU A 313 -4.08 -2.50 23.11
C LEU A 313 -5.15 -3.60 23.14
N GLU A 314 -6.42 -3.25 23.34
CA GLU A 314 -7.54 -4.20 23.30
C GLU A 314 -7.56 -4.98 21.98
N LYS A 315 -7.47 -4.26 20.85
CA LYS A 315 -7.44 -4.91 19.53
C LYS A 315 -6.18 -5.75 19.30
N PHE A 316 -5.05 -5.32 19.84
CA PHE A 316 -3.80 -6.07 19.79
C PHE A 316 -3.91 -7.40 20.58
N GLU A 317 -4.52 -7.37 21.78
CA GLU A 317 -4.78 -8.56 22.60
C GLU A 317 -5.75 -9.53 21.90
N ASP A 318 -6.82 -9.02 21.30
CA ASP A 318 -7.77 -9.83 20.51
C ASP A 318 -7.10 -10.58 19.34
N ILE A 319 -6.08 -9.98 18.72
CA ILE A 319 -5.36 -10.56 17.57
C ILE A 319 -4.37 -11.64 18.03
N LEU A 320 -3.81 -11.53 19.24
CA LEU A 320 -2.82 -12.49 19.74
C LEU A 320 -3.43 -13.72 20.41
N ASN A 321 -4.69 -13.64 20.87
CA ASN A 321 -5.46 -14.74 21.45
C ASN A 321 -6.11 -15.61 20.37
#